data_ce7adfbff0a1e0139cae89e78d1d509c
#
_entry.id   ce7adfbff0a1e0139cae89e78d1d509c
#
_cell.length_a   1.000
_cell.length_b   1.000
_cell.length_c   1.000
_cell.angle_alpha   90.00
_cell.angle_beta   90.00
_cell.angle_gamma   90.00
#
_symmetry.space_group_name_H-M   'P 1'
#
loop_
_entity.id
_entity.type
_entity.pdbx_description
1 polymer ?
#
loop_
_entity_poly.entity_id
_entity_poly.type
_entity_poly.pdbx_seq_one_letter_code
_entity_poly.pdbx_strand_id
1 'polypeptide(L)'
;VSKDASDMKKHRGSFDFILNTIPVGHEMDPYLGLLKIDATMVLVGAVEPLKPFHGGSIIMGRKRIAGSLIGGIKETQEMLDFCGAHNITSDIELIAMQEINTAFERITKNDVKYRFVIDMKSLK
;
A
#
# COMPACT_ATOMS: atom_id res chain seq x y z
N VAL A 1 -3.00 2.88 14.28
CA VAL A 1 -3.46 3.44 13.01
C VAL A 1 -2.58 4.61 12.63
N SER A 2 -2.15 4.73 11.37
CA SER A 2 -1.18 5.74 10.90
C SER A 2 -1.61 7.21 11.11
N LYS A 3 -2.87 7.46 11.45
CA LYS A 3 -3.41 8.79 11.80
C LYS A 3 -3.22 9.14 13.28
N ASP A 4 -2.88 8.19 14.12
CA ASP A 4 -2.67 8.39 15.54
C ASP A 4 -1.16 8.39 15.86
N ALA A 5 -0.65 9.56 16.22
CA ALA A 5 0.76 9.72 16.55
C ALA A 5 1.21 8.89 17.78
N SER A 6 0.29 8.60 18.71
CA SER A 6 0.59 7.76 19.86
C SER A 6 0.78 6.30 19.48
N ASP A 7 -0.07 5.79 18.59
CA ASP A 7 0.06 4.43 18.05
C ASP A 7 1.32 4.29 17.19
N MET A 8 1.62 5.29 16.35
CA MET A 8 2.86 5.29 15.57
C MET A 8 4.11 5.19 16.46
N LYS A 9 4.14 5.91 17.58
CA LYS A 9 5.27 5.88 18.51
C LYS A 9 5.51 4.49 19.12
N LYS A 10 4.47 3.71 19.36
CA LYS A 10 4.58 2.33 19.90
C LYS A 10 5.34 1.39 18.96
N HIS A 11 5.32 1.68 17.67
CA HIS A 11 5.97 0.88 16.63
C HIS A 11 7.32 1.44 16.16
N ARG A 12 7.87 2.42 16.88
CA ARG A 12 9.17 3.01 16.50
C ARG A 12 10.27 1.95 16.46
N GLY A 13 11.00 1.89 15.34
CA GLY A 13 12.10 0.95 15.16
C GLY A 13 11.68 -0.53 15.18
N SER A 14 10.47 -0.87 14.74
CA SER A 14 9.94 -2.23 14.80
C SER A 14 9.85 -2.94 13.44
N PHE A 15 9.91 -2.20 12.32
CA PHE A 15 9.74 -2.79 11.00
C PHE A 15 11.06 -2.95 10.25
N ASP A 16 11.25 -4.10 9.65
CA ASP A 16 12.38 -4.39 8.74
C ASP A 16 12.10 -3.88 7.33
N PHE A 17 10.81 -3.74 6.99
CA PHE A 17 10.35 -3.34 5.67
C PHE A 17 9.05 -2.56 5.76
N ILE A 18 8.93 -1.48 4.97
CA ILE A 18 7.68 -0.74 4.78
C ILE A 18 7.41 -0.60 3.29
N LEU A 19 6.24 -1.05 2.84
CA LEU A 19 5.74 -0.80 1.51
C LEU A 19 4.85 0.45 1.54
N ASN A 20 5.31 1.53 0.92
CA ASN A 20 4.57 2.79 0.86
C ASN A 20 3.80 2.88 -0.45
N THR A 21 2.49 2.74 -0.35
CA THR A 21 1.55 2.79 -1.49
C THR A 21 0.83 4.13 -1.60
N ILE A 22 1.16 5.13 -0.77
CA ILE A 22 0.49 6.45 -0.74
C ILE A 22 0.89 7.23 -1.99
N PRO A 23 -0.06 7.61 -2.86
CA PRO A 23 0.26 8.28 -4.13
C PRO A 23 0.45 9.78 -4.00
N VAL A 24 -0.01 10.38 -2.91
CA VAL A 24 0.01 11.84 -2.66
C VAL A 24 1.15 12.26 -1.75
N GLY A 25 1.52 13.54 -1.81
CA GLY A 25 2.55 14.11 -0.94
C GLY A 25 2.18 14.03 0.55
N HIS A 26 2.98 13.32 1.34
CA HIS A 26 2.76 13.11 2.77
C HIS A 26 4.06 13.20 3.57
N GLU A 27 3.96 13.33 4.89
CA GLU A 27 5.12 13.36 5.78
C GLU A 27 5.80 11.99 5.83
N MET A 28 7.10 11.95 5.51
CA MET A 28 7.89 10.71 5.47
C MET A 28 8.53 10.37 6.81
N ASP A 29 8.94 11.38 7.59
CA ASP A 29 9.68 11.19 8.84
C ASP A 29 8.97 10.28 9.86
N PRO A 30 7.64 10.36 10.07
CA PRO A 30 6.94 9.45 10.96
C PRO A 30 7.10 7.98 10.56
N TYR A 31 7.05 7.68 9.27
CA TYR A 31 7.19 6.30 8.75
C TYR A 31 8.65 5.83 8.76
N LEU A 32 9.60 6.71 8.43
CA LEU A 32 11.02 6.42 8.57
C LEU A 32 11.41 6.12 10.02
N GLY A 33 10.72 6.75 10.97
CA GLY A 33 10.88 6.49 12.40
C GLY A 33 10.47 5.07 12.82
N LEU A 34 9.61 4.39 12.06
CA LEU A 34 9.16 3.03 12.34
C LEU A 34 10.19 1.97 11.91
N LEU A 35 11.06 2.29 10.97
CA LEU A 35 12.07 1.37 10.45
C LEU A 35 13.16 1.10 11.49
N LYS A 36 13.57 -0.17 11.56
CA LYS A 36 14.78 -0.61 12.27
C LYS A 36 16.05 -0.04 11.62
N ILE A 37 17.19 -0.36 12.22
CA ILE A 37 18.50 -0.14 11.61
C ILE A 37 18.61 -1.04 10.37
N ASP A 38 19.25 -0.54 9.29
CA ASP A 38 19.44 -1.22 8.00
C ASP A 38 18.14 -1.57 7.24
N ALA A 39 16.98 -1.15 7.73
CA ALA A 39 15.69 -1.43 7.13
C ALA A 39 15.38 -0.59 5.90
N THR A 40 14.41 -1.02 5.10
CA THR A 40 14.09 -0.41 3.80
C THR A 40 12.62 0.00 3.73
N MET A 41 12.36 1.22 3.23
CA MET A 41 11.06 1.65 2.75
C MET A 41 11.05 1.59 1.22
N VAL A 42 10.05 0.94 0.64
CA VAL A 42 9.86 0.89 -0.82
C VAL A 42 8.66 1.72 -1.21
N LEU A 43 8.88 2.66 -2.13
CA LEU A 43 7.85 3.53 -2.70
C LEU A 43 7.29 2.86 -3.96
N VAL A 44 5.98 2.66 -4.00
CA VAL A 44 5.25 2.13 -5.16
C VAL A 44 4.10 3.06 -5.59
N GLY A 45 3.79 4.09 -4.79
CA GLY A 45 2.86 5.16 -5.13
C GLY A 45 3.62 6.47 -5.27
N ALA A 46 3.53 7.15 -6.41
CA ALA A 46 4.24 8.40 -6.67
C ALA A 46 3.52 9.22 -7.75
N VAL A 47 2.36 9.77 -7.40
CA VAL A 47 1.61 10.68 -8.28
C VAL A 47 2.03 12.12 -8.01
N GLU A 48 2.26 12.48 -6.75
CA GLU A 48 2.70 13.81 -6.33
C GLU A 48 4.15 13.79 -5.83
N PRO A 49 4.85 14.93 -5.88
CA PRO A 49 6.17 15.08 -5.26
C PRO A 49 6.11 14.72 -3.77
N LEU A 50 7.12 14.01 -3.29
CA LEU A 50 7.28 13.75 -1.85
C LEU A 50 7.53 15.05 -1.10
N LYS A 51 6.99 15.16 0.11
CA LYS A 51 7.34 16.25 1.01
C LYS A 51 8.78 16.11 1.49
N PRO A 52 9.47 17.23 1.75
CA PRO A 52 10.80 17.19 2.35
C PRO A 52 10.81 16.40 3.66
N PHE A 53 11.87 15.65 3.90
CA PHE A 53 12.11 14.92 5.16
C PHE A 53 13.55 15.15 5.63
N HIS A 54 13.79 14.91 6.92
CA HIS A 54 15.09 15.15 7.51
C HIS A 54 16.08 14.04 7.16
N GLY A 55 17.22 14.35 6.54
CA GLY A 55 18.24 13.37 6.15
C GLY A 55 18.75 12.51 7.33
N GLY A 56 18.79 13.08 8.53
CA GLY A 56 19.11 12.35 9.76
C GLY A 56 18.20 11.16 10.03
N SER A 57 16.95 11.21 9.58
CA SER A 57 16.00 10.07 9.71
C SER A 57 16.48 8.81 9.00
N ILE A 58 17.32 8.96 7.97
CA ILE A 58 17.94 7.86 7.22
C ILE A 58 19.32 7.54 7.78
N ILE A 59 20.18 8.57 7.94
CA ILE A 59 21.58 8.41 8.32
C ILE A 59 21.73 7.69 9.65
N MET A 60 20.98 8.11 10.68
CA MET A 60 21.11 7.59 12.04
C MET A 60 20.78 6.10 12.17
N GLY A 61 20.05 5.52 11.21
CA GLY A 61 19.68 4.11 11.19
C GLY A 61 20.20 3.36 9.98
N ARG A 62 21.06 3.95 9.14
CA ARG A 62 21.52 3.37 7.85
C ARG A 62 20.36 2.84 7.00
N LYS A 63 19.23 3.54 7.05
CA LYS A 63 17.98 3.14 6.39
C LYS A 63 18.06 3.40 4.89
N ARG A 64 17.21 2.73 4.13
CA ARG A 64 17.12 2.88 2.67
C ARG A 64 15.72 3.32 2.27
N ILE A 65 15.68 4.16 1.25
CA ILE A 65 14.46 4.43 0.48
C ILE A 65 14.74 3.92 -0.92
N ALA A 66 13.89 3.03 -1.40
CA ALA A 66 13.97 2.43 -2.73
C ALA A 66 12.65 2.64 -3.46
N GLY A 67 12.66 2.54 -4.77
CA GLY A 67 11.46 2.56 -5.60
C GLY A 67 11.26 1.21 -6.28
N SER A 68 10.00 0.88 -6.58
CA SER A 68 9.64 -0.23 -7.44
C SER A 68 8.56 0.21 -8.41
N LEU A 69 8.78 -0.08 -9.67
CA LEU A 69 7.82 0.18 -10.75
C LEU A 69 6.97 -1.09 -10.99
N ILE A 70 6.08 -1.01 -11.94
CA ILE A 70 5.24 -2.11 -12.42
C ILE A 70 6.11 -3.28 -12.87
N GLY A 71 5.76 -4.49 -12.45
CA GLY A 71 6.41 -5.72 -12.91
C GLY A 71 6.05 -6.07 -14.36
N GLY A 72 6.93 -6.81 -15.03
CA GLY A 72 6.66 -7.35 -16.36
C GLY A 72 5.65 -8.51 -16.32
N ILE A 73 5.26 -9.01 -17.51
CA ILE A 73 4.31 -10.13 -17.63
C ILE A 73 4.82 -11.37 -16.90
N LYS A 74 6.13 -11.65 -17.01
CA LYS A 74 6.76 -12.80 -16.34
C LYS A 74 6.66 -12.69 -14.82
N GLU A 75 7.02 -11.54 -14.26
CA GLU A 75 6.95 -11.31 -12.81
C GLU A 75 5.50 -11.37 -12.30
N THR A 76 4.55 -10.87 -13.10
CA THR A 76 3.12 -10.98 -12.78
C THR A 76 2.67 -12.44 -12.77
N GLN A 77 3.13 -13.26 -13.73
CA GLN A 77 2.81 -14.68 -13.75
C GLN A 77 3.43 -15.41 -12.53
N GLU A 78 4.68 -15.15 -12.23
CA GLU A 78 5.36 -15.70 -11.05
C GLU A 78 4.61 -15.35 -9.74
N MET A 79 4.13 -14.12 -9.62
CA MET A 79 3.31 -13.70 -8.49
C MET A 79 1.98 -14.47 -8.43
N LEU A 80 1.30 -14.64 -9.55
CA LEU A 80 0.04 -15.40 -9.61
C LEU A 80 0.25 -16.87 -9.27
N ASP A 81 1.31 -17.49 -9.77
CA ASP A 81 1.66 -18.88 -9.48
C ASP A 81 1.96 -19.06 -7.98
N PHE A 82 2.71 -18.13 -7.39
CA PHE A 82 2.96 -18.12 -5.95
C PHE A 82 1.65 -17.98 -5.16
N CYS A 83 0.80 -17.04 -5.52
CA CYS A 83 -0.49 -16.83 -4.85
C CYS A 83 -1.39 -18.07 -4.98
N GLY A 84 -1.43 -18.69 -6.16
CA GLY A 84 -2.18 -19.93 -6.39
C GLY A 84 -1.67 -21.10 -5.56
N ALA A 85 -0.35 -21.28 -5.48
CA ALA A 85 0.27 -22.35 -4.69
C ALA A 85 0.03 -22.20 -3.18
N HIS A 86 -0.16 -20.98 -2.68
CA HIS A 86 -0.33 -20.67 -1.27
C HIS A 86 -1.77 -20.30 -0.87
N ASN A 87 -2.74 -20.42 -1.79
CA ASN A 87 -4.13 -20.01 -1.59
C ASN A 87 -4.27 -18.55 -1.13
N ILE A 88 -3.44 -17.65 -1.67
CA ILE A 88 -3.52 -16.22 -1.41
C ILE A 88 -4.46 -15.59 -2.42
N THR A 89 -5.57 -15.03 -1.94
CA THR A 89 -6.54 -14.31 -2.77
C THR A 89 -6.74 -12.89 -2.26
N SER A 90 -7.24 -12.02 -3.12
CA SER A 90 -7.65 -10.68 -2.69
C SER A 90 -8.98 -10.72 -1.96
N ASP A 91 -9.13 -9.92 -0.91
CA ASP A 91 -10.45 -9.63 -0.36
C ASP A 91 -11.26 -8.81 -1.37
N ILE A 92 -12.47 -9.25 -1.63
CA ILE A 92 -13.36 -8.62 -2.60
C ILE A 92 -14.79 -8.49 -2.03
N GLU A 93 -15.52 -7.52 -2.54
CA GLU A 93 -16.98 -7.46 -2.44
C GLU A 93 -17.56 -7.68 -3.83
N LEU A 94 -18.33 -8.77 -4.00
CA LEU A 94 -18.99 -9.09 -5.27
C LEU A 94 -20.25 -8.26 -5.41
N ILE A 95 -20.39 -7.56 -6.54
CA ILE A 95 -21.54 -6.71 -6.83
C ILE A 95 -22.18 -7.03 -8.19
N ALA A 96 -23.45 -6.70 -8.35
CA ALA A 96 -24.10 -6.73 -9.65
C ALA A 96 -23.69 -5.51 -10.50
N MET A 97 -23.80 -5.61 -11.82
CA MET A 97 -23.50 -4.51 -12.75
C MET A 97 -24.32 -3.25 -12.44
N GLN A 98 -25.56 -3.41 -12.01
CA GLN A 98 -26.46 -2.32 -11.68
C GLN A 98 -26.04 -1.51 -10.45
N GLU A 99 -25.14 -2.06 -9.63
CA GLU A 99 -24.64 -1.43 -8.40
C GLU A 99 -23.37 -0.59 -8.59
N ILE A 100 -22.90 -0.46 -9.84
CA ILE A 100 -21.60 0.17 -10.13
C ILE A 100 -21.52 1.62 -9.61
N ASN A 101 -22.60 2.40 -9.73
CA ASN A 101 -22.64 3.78 -9.24
C ASN A 101 -22.55 3.84 -7.71
N THR A 102 -23.28 2.97 -7.02
CA THR A 102 -23.19 2.83 -5.57
C THR A 102 -21.79 2.42 -5.13
N ALA A 103 -21.14 1.51 -5.87
CA ALA A 103 -19.77 1.11 -5.61
C ALA A 103 -18.79 2.29 -5.72
N PHE A 104 -18.91 3.14 -6.73
CA PHE A 104 -18.11 4.37 -6.86
C PHE A 104 -18.31 5.32 -5.70
N GLU A 105 -19.54 5.52 -5.25
CA GLU A 105 -19.81 6.35 -4.07
C GLU A 105 -19.18 5.79 -2.80
N ARG A 106 -19.20 4.47 -2.63
CA ARG A 106 -18.56 3.78 -1.50
C ARG A 106 -17.04 3.88 -1.54
N ILE A 107 -16.41 3.73 -2.71
CA ILE A 107 -14.96 3.91 -2.89
C ILE A 107 -14.53 5.31 -2.45
N THR A 108 -15.26 6.37 -2.84
CA THR A 108 -14.93 7.75 -2.45
C THR A 108 -15.01 7.99 -0.95
N LYS A 109 -15.79 7.18 -0.24
CA LYS A 109 -15.93 7.21 1.23
C LYS A 109 -14.99 6.24 1.95
N ASN A 110 -14.10 5.53 1.22
CA ASN A 110 -13.27 4.44 1.73
C ASN A 110 -14.08 3.32 2.41
N ASP A 111 -15.31 3.09 1.94
CA ASP A 111 -16.22 2.05 2.42
C ASP A 111 -16.14 0.83 1.50
N VAL A 112 -14.98 0.17 1.48
CA VAL A 112 -14.75 -1.09 0.74
C VAL A 112 -13.51 -1.82 1.27
N LYS A 113 -13.54 -3.15 1.32
CA LYS A 113 -12.41 -4.02 1.69
C LYS A 113 -12.13 -5.07 0.59
N TYR A 114 -11.30 -4.83 -0.36
CA TYR A 114 -10.51 -3.64 -0.67
C TYR A 114 -10.82 -3.24 -2.10
N ARG A 115 -11.67 -4.01 -2.77
CA ARG A 115 -12.14 -3.79 -4.14
C ARG A 115 -13.51 -4.38 -4.38
N PHE A 116 -14.25 -3.79 -5.28
CA PHE A 116 -15.43 -4.40 -5.85
C PHE A 116 -15.05 -5.26 -7.06
N VAL A 117 -15.71 -6.41 -7.19
CA VAL A 117 -15.67 -7.25 -8.39
C VAL A 117 -17.08 -7.38 -8.93
N ILE A 118 -17.26 -7.09 -10.20
CA ILE A 118 -18.57 -7.13 -10.85
C ILE A 118 -18.85 -8.55 -11.34
N ASP A 119 -19.97 -9.13 -10.89
CA ASP A 119 -20.45 -10.37 -11.48
C ASP A 119 -21.06 -10.07 -12.87
N MET A 120 -20.33 -10.43 -13.91
CA MET A 120 -20.77 -10.21 -15.29
C MET A 120 -22.04 -10.99 -15.67
N LYS A 121 -22.41 -12.04 -14.93
CA LYS A 121 -23.69 -12.76 -15.14
C LYS A 121 -24.90 -11.92 -14.74
N SER A 122 -24.70 -10.86 -13.97
CA SER A 122 -25.75 -9.92 -13.57
C SER A 122 -26.12 -8.93 -14.69
N LEU A 123 -25.35 -8.87 -15.75
CA LEU A 123 -25.63 -8.01 -16.91
C LEU A 123 -26.86 -8.59 -17.65
N LYS A 124 -27.94 -7.81 -17.65
CA LYS A 124 -29.19 -8.13 -18.36
C LYS A 124 -29.52 -7.03 -19.36
#